data_aa8c3453d0dcb132468d353d3deb92ae
#
_entry.id   aa8c3453d0dcb132468d353d3deb92ae
#
_cell.length_a   1.000
_cell.length_b   1.000
_cell.length_c   1.000
_cell.angle_alpha   90.00
_cell.angle_beta   90.00
_cell.angle_gamma   90.00
#
_symmetry.space_group_name_H-M   'P 1'
#
loop_
_entity.id
_entity.type
_entity.pdbx_description
1 polymer ?
#
loop_
_entity_poly.entity_id
_entity_poly.type
_entity_poly.pdbx_seq_one_letter_code
_entity_poly.pdbx_strand_id
1 'polypeptide(L)'
;MKSAALLIAILLVPVTAFAGQLNNANALKGLKAVKVVCDVNVGDPDLLLLRLELIDETYTELIDDGVQPAFVVAFRGPATKYVTRGTKYVPSDRQAVKKEIQGWIAQFHKNGMTLEQCAIAARGQKVAYGDILPEITVVQNGYISLIAYQNKGYALLPMD
;
A
#
# COMPACT_ATOMS: atom_id res chain seq x y z
N MET A 1 70.71 -5.20 -38.95
CA MET A 1 70.07 -4.53 -37.83
C MET A 1 68.60 -4.87 -37.89
N LYS A 2 68.11 -5.69 -36.95
CA LYS A 2 66.71 -6.14 -36.89
C LYS A 2 66.03 -5.42 -35.73
N SER A 3 65.12 -4.46 -36.05
CA SER A 3 64.31 -3.75 -35.05
C SER A 3 63.16 -4.62 -34.62
N ALA A 4 63.12 -4.98 -33.33
CA ALA A 4 61.96 -5.67 -32.71
C ALA A 4 60.94 -4.61 -32.28
N ALA A 5 59.75 -4.63 -32.83
CA ALA A 5 58.65 -3.81 -32.39
C ALA A 5 57.92 -4.49 -31.20
N LEU A 6 57.91 -3.86 -30.05
CA LEU A 6 57.24 -4.31 -28.85
C LEU A 6 55.79 -3.86 -28.90
N LEU A 7 54.85 -4.80 -29.13
CA LEU A 7 53.41 -4.57 -29.06
C LEU A 7 52.96 -4.60 -27.58
N ILE A 8 52.64 -3.46 -27.04
CA ILE A 8 52.01 -3.36 -25.70
C ILE A 8 50.50 -3.54 -25.90
N ALA A 9 49.94 -4.70 -25.51
CA ALA A 9 48.53 -4.93 -25.44
C ALA A 9 47.94 -4.28 -24.15
N ILE A 10 47.18 -3.20 -24.34
CA ILE A 10 46.45 -2.56 -23.26
C ILE A 10 45.17 -3.42 -22.98
N LEU A 11 45.15 -4.16 -21.89
CA LEU A 11 43.94 -4.82 -21.39
C LEU A 11 42.98 -3.76 -20.82
N LEU A 12 41.94 -3.43 -21.57
CA LEU A 12 40.82 -2.67 -21.08
C LEU A 12 39.99 -3.59 -20.17
N VAL A 13 40.15 -3.46 -18.84
CA VAL A 13 39.27 -4.08 -17.86
C VAL A 13 37.99 -3.24 -17.81
N PRO A 14 36.80 -3.81 -18.13
CA PRO A 14 35.56 -3.07 -17.98
C PRO A 14 35.32 -2.82 -16.50
N VAL A 15 35.35 -1.56 -16.08
CA VAL A 15 34.87 -1.13 -14.76
C VAL A 15 33.35 -1.21 -14.79
N THR A 16 32.79 -2.33 -14.38
CA THR A 16 31.34 -2.42 -14.07
C THR A 16 31.09 -1.58 -12.84
N ALA A 17 30.56 -0.38 -13.02
CA ALA A 17 30.00 0.41 -11.93
C ALA A 17 28.84 -0.39 -11.32
N PHE A 18 29.04 -1.02 -10.17
CA PHE A 18 27.95 -1.50 -9.31
C PHE A 18 27.25 -0.25 -8.80
N ALA A 19 26.24 0.23 -9.51
CA ALA A 19 25.22 1.07 -8.92
C ALA A 19 24.59 0.19 -7.84
N GLY A 20 24.85 0.49 -6.56
CA GLY A 20 24.30 -0.26 -5.43
C GLY A 20 22.77 -0.30 -5.59
N GLN A 21 22.19 -1.49 -5.64
CA GLN A 21 20.75 -1.67 -5.73
C GLN A 21 20.12 -1.03 -4.48
N LEU A 22 19.14 -0.14 -4.69
CA LEU A 22 18.38 0.45 -3.59
C LEU A 22 17.71 -0.68 -2.81
N ASN A 23 17.77 -0.65 -1.50
CA ASN A 23 17.17 -1.65 -0.62
C ASN A 23 16.93 -1.10 0.79
N ASN A 24 16.11 -1.80 1.55
CA ASN A 24 15.76 -1.50 2.94
C ASN A 24 16.49 -2.42 3.96
N ALA A 25 17.55 -3.10 3.55
CA ALA A 25 18.21 -4.14 4.34
C ALA A 25 18.61 -3.70 5.76
N ASN A 26 19.05 -2.44 5.93
CA ASN A 26 19.40 -1.92 7.26
C ASN A 26 18.18 -1.79 8.17
N ALA A 27 17.05 -1.31 7.65
CA ALA A 27 15.80 -1.16 8.41
C ALA A 27 15.18 -2.52 8.74
N LEU A 28 15.29 -3.49 7.84
CA LEU A 28 14.69 -4.82 7.99
C LEU A 28 15.56 -5.80 8.75
N LYS A 29 16.80 -5.42 9.10
CA LYS A 29 17.75 -6.32 9.76
C LYS A 29 17.18 -6.95 11.03
N GLY A 30 17.06 -8.28 11.02
CA GLY A 30 16.57 -9.07 12.16
C GLY A 30 15.04 -9.20 12.23
N LEU A 31 14.29 -8.51 11.39
CA LEU A 31 12.84 -8.66 11.29
C LEU A 31 12.48 -9.93 10.51
N LYS A 32 11.50 -10.68 11.01
CA LYS A 32 10.91 -11.84 10.34
C LYS A 32 9.45 -11.59 9.95
N ALA A 33 8.80 -10.69 10.66
CA ALA A 33 7.42 -10.30 10.42
C ALA A 33 7.21 -8.85 10.85
N VAL A 34 6.27 -8.17 10.21
CA VAL A 34 5.83 -6.82 10.55
C VAL A 34 4.31 -6.75 10.60
N LYS A 35 3.80 -5.85 11.42
CA LYS A 35 2.37 -5.57 11.53
C LYS A 35 2.15 -4.09 11.21
N VAL A 36 1.28 -3.80 10.29
CA VAL A 36 1.02 -2.43 9.81
C VAL A 36 -0.47 -2.15 9.84
N VAL A 37 -0.86 -0.99 10.34
CA VAL A 37 -2.21 -0.45 10.18
C VAL A 37 -2.14 0.82 9.32
N CYS A 38 -2.73 0.76 8.13
CA CYS A 38 -2.81 1.87 7.20
C CYS A 38 -4.04 2.71 7.53
N ASP A 39 -3.85 4.00 7.81
CA ASP A 39 -4.93 4.95 8.07
C ASP A 39 -5.30 5.69 6.78
N VAL A 40 -6.32 5.20 6.06
CA VAL A 40 -6.71 5.73 4.75
C VAL A 40 -7.86 6.72 4.90
N ASN A 41 -7.53 8.02 4.76
CA ASN A 41 -8.48 9.13 4.97
C ASN A 41 -8.53 10.12 3.78
N VAL A 42 -8.14 9.72 2.61
CA VAL A 42 -8.02 10.56 1.41
C VAL A 42 -9.37 10.73 0.71
N GLY A 43 -9.71 11.97 0.35
CA GLY A 43 -10.95 12.30 -0.36
C GLY A 43 -10.79 12.49 -1.86
N ASP A 44 -9.60 12.83 -2.32
CA ASP A 44 -9.27 12.88 -3.74
C ASP A 44 -9.08 11.45 -4.27
N PRO A 45 -9.82 11.04 -5.32
CA PRO A 45 -9.78 9.66 -5.78
C PRO A 45 -8.49 9.27 -6.48
N ASP A 46 -7.83 10.19 -7.17
CA ASP A 46 -6.58 9.92 -7.87
C ASP A 46 -5.45 9.73 -6.83
N LEU A 47 -5.45 10.57 -5.78
CA LEU A 47 -4.54 10.40 -4.65
C LEU A 47 -4.86 9.13 -3.85
N LEU A 48 -6.15 8.82 -3.63
CA LEU A 48 -6.54 7.57 -2.97
C LEU A 48 -6.04 6.35 -3.74
N LEU A 49 -6.21 6.34 -5.07
CA LEU A 49 -5.70 5.26 -5.92
C LEU A 49 -4.19 5.09 -5.74
N LEU A 50 -3.42 6.19 -5.84
CA LEU A 50 -1.97 6.17 -5.61
C LEU A 50 -1.61 5.61 -4.21
N ARG A 51 -2.36 5.96 -3.15
CA ARG A 51 -2.10 5.43 -1.80
C ARG A 51 -2.34 3.92 -1.72
N LEU A 52 -3.34 3.40 -2.42
CA LEU A 52 -3.59 1.95 -2.47
C LEU A 52 -2.48 1.22 -3.24
N GLU A 53 -2.00 1.78 -4.34
CA GLU A 53 -0.83 1.26 -5.08
C GLU A 53 0.41 1.19 -4.18
N LEU A 54 0.70 2.24 -3.41
CA LEU A 54 1.82 2.27 -2.48
C LEU A 54 1.67 1.25 -1.32
N ILE A 55 0.44 0.98 -0.87
CA ILE A 55 0.18 -0.09 0.11
C ILE A 55 0.53 -1.46 -0.48
N ASP A 56 0.12 -1.73 -1.73
CA ASP A 56 0.41 -3.00 -2.40
C ASP A 56 1.91 -3.17 -2.67
N GLU A 57 2.57 -2.14 -3.18
CA GLU A 57 4.01 -2.12 -3.41
C GLU A 57 4.77 -2.41 -2.12
N THR A 58 4.45 -1.70 -1.02
CA THR A 58 5.08 -1.92 0.29
C THR A 58 4.85 -3.34 0.81
N TYR A 59 3.64 -3.87 0.65
CA TYR A 59 3.30 -5.24 1.05
C TYR A 59 4.12 -6.27 0.27
N THR A 60 4.22 -6.09 -1.05
CA THR A 60 4.95 -6.99 -1.96
C THR A 60 6.45 -6.94 -1.71
N GLU A 61 7.04 -5.74 -1.58
CA GLU A 61 8.47 -5.58 -1.28
C GLU A 61 8.86 -6.22 0.05
N LEU A 62 8.02 -6.13 1.09
CA LEU A 62 8.27 -6.82 2.36
C LEU A 62 8.34 -8.35 2.18
N ILE A 63 7.46 -8.92 1.35
CA ILE A 63 7.48 -10.36 1.03
C ILE A 63 8.75 -10.72 0.27
N ASP A 64 9.13 -9.94 -0.72
CA ASP A 64 10.32 -10.15 -1.56
C ASP A 64 11.60 -10.07 -0.72
N ASP A 65 11.62 -9.20 0.30
CA ASP A 65 12.69 -9.09 1.29
C ASP A 65 12.65 -10.19 2.39
N GLY A 66 11.73 -11.17 2.29
CA GLY A 66 11.60 -12.31 3.20
C GLY A 66 10.98 -11.97 4.56
N VAL A 67 10.27 -10.85 4.66
CA VAL A 67 9.54 -10.42 5.86
C VAL A 67 8.06 -10.69 5.69
N GLN A 68 7.42 -11.33 6.67
CA GLN A 68 5.99 -11.65 6.66
C GLN A 68 5.16 -10.43 7.08
N PRO A 69 4.39 -9.78 6.17
CA PRO A 69 3.57 -8.64 6.52
C PRO A 69 2.17 -9.06 7.00
N ALA A 70 1.65 -8.37 8.03
CA ALA A 70 0.26 -8.44 8.45
C ALA A 70 -0.35 -7.03 8.38
N PHE A 71 -1.17 -6.78 7.37
CA PHE A 71 -1.73 -5.45 7.10
C PHE A 71 -3.19 -5.36 7.50
N VAL A 72 -3.52 -4.21 8.09
CA VAL A 72 -4.88 -3.72 8.30
C VAL A 72 -5.04 -2.43 7.51
N VAL A 73 -6.05 -2.32 6.67
CA VAL A 73 -6.35 -1.10 5.92
C VAL A 73 -7.66 -0.51 6.46
N ALA A 74 -7.54 0.60 7.18
CA ALA A 74 -8.66 1.26 7.86
C ALA A 74 -9.14 2.47 7.06
N PHE A 75 -10.28 2.35 6.40
CA PHE A 75 -10.90 3.43 5.62
C PHE A 75 -11.72 4.35 6.53
N ARG A 76 -11.49 5.64 6.40
CA ARG A 76 -12.14 6.70 7.17
C ARG A 76 -12.48 7.92 6.31
N GLY A 77 -13.17 8.89 6.89
CA GLY A 77 -13.43 10.19 6.27
C GLY A 77 -13.95 10.09 4.85
N PRO A 78 -13.48 10.96 3.92
CA PRO A 78 -13.98 11.02 2.55
C PRO A 78 -13.70 9.78 1.69
N ALA A 79 -12.67 8.96 2.02
CA ALA A 79 -12.38 7.70 1.33
C ALA A 79 -13.60 6.75 1.31
N THR A 80 -14.48 6.87 2.31
CA THR A 80 -15.70 6.04 2.45
C THR A 80 -16.55 5.95 1.19
N LYS A 81 -16.65 7.01 0.38
CA LYS A 81 -17.48 7.02 -0.83
C LYS A 81 -16.97 6.07 -1.92
N TYR A 82 -15.66 5.84 -1.94
CA TYR A 82 -14.99 5.03 -2.95
C TYR A 82 -14.98 3.55 -2.62
N VAL A 83 -15.19 3.19 -1.35
CA VAL A 83 -15.23 1.80 -0.88
C VAL A 83 -16.66 1.24 -0.79
N THR A 84 -17.56 1.77 -1.62
CA THR A 84 -18.98 1.36 -1.70
C THR A 84 -19.28 0.60 -2.99
N ARG A 85 -20.34 -0.23 -2.95
CA ARG A 85 -20.91 -0.86 -4.16
C ARG A 85 -21.52 0.18 -5.09
N GLY A 86 -21.58 -0.14 -6.38
CA GLY A 86 -22.22 0.73 -7.39
C GLY A 86 -21.62 2.13 -7.45
N THR A 87 -22.39 3.08 -7.96
CA THR A 87 -21.90 4.42 -8.32
C THR A 87 -22.59 5.57 -7.56
N LYS A 88 -23.56 5.26 -6.70
CA LYS A 88 -24.48 6.21 -6.01
C LYS A 88 -23.75 7.37 -5.29
N TYR A 89 -22.55 7.15 -4.76
CA TYR A 89 -21.89 8.11 -3.86
C TYR A 89 -20.79 8.93 -4.53
N VAL A 90 -20.54 8.69 -5.82
CA VAL A 90 -19.48 9.39 -6.58
C VAL A 90 -20.03 9.97 -7.87
N PRO A 91 -19.54 11.13 -8.34
CA PRO A 91 -19.91 11.73 -9.62
C PRO A 91 -19.58 10.79 -10.80
N SER A 92 -20.26 10.99 -11.94
CA SER A 92 -20.11 10.14 -13.12
C SER A 92 -18.69 10.14 -13.70
N ASP A 93 -18.00 11.27 -13.66
CA ASP A 93 -16.62 11.46 -14.10
C ASP A 93 -15.58 10.79 -13.18
N ARG A 94 -15.99 10.32 -11.99
CA ARG A 94 -15.13 9.63 -11.02
C ARG A 94 -15.41 8.12 -10.91
N GLN A 95 -16.31 7.59 -11.73
CA GLN A 95 -16.67 6.17 -11.66
C GLN A 95 -15.58 5.25 -12.18
N ALA A 96 -14.78 5.70 -13.15
CA ALA A 96 -13.66 4.91 -13.67
C ALA A 96 -12.61 4.66 -12.58
N VAL A 97 -12.10 5.72 -11.95
CA VAL A 97 -11.12 5.60 -10.87
C VAL A 97 -11.68 4.85 -9.66
N LYS A 98 -12.97 5.00 -9.35
CA LYS A 98 -13.62 4.19 -8.30
C LYS A 98 -13.54 2.69 -8.61
N LYS A 99 -13.74 2.28 -9.86
CA LYS A 99 -13.62 0.87 -10.26
C LYS A 99 -12.20 0.33 -10.05
N GLU A 100 -11.19 1.13 -10.31
CA GLU A 100 -9.80 0.78 -10.04
C GLU A 100 -9.55 0.62 -8.53
N ILE A 101 -10.03 1.57 -7.71
CA ILE A 101 -9.99 1.47 -6.24
C ILE A 101 -10.65 0.18 -5.74
N GLN A 102 -11.83 -0.19 -6.30
CA GLN A 102 -12.50 -1.45 -5.95
C GLN A 102 -11.67 -2.68 -6.34
N GLY A 103 -10.92 -2.60 -7.45
CA GLY A 103 -9.96 -3.64 -7.86
C GLY A 103 -8.86 -3.86 -6.81
N TRP A 104 -8.28 -2.79 -6.28
CA TRP A 104 -7.29 -2.86 -5.19
C TRP A 104 -7.87 -3.47 -3.91
N ILE A 105 -9.10 -3.09 -3.54
CA ILE A 105 -9.76 -3.65 -2.36
C ILE A 105 -9.94 -5.17 -2.49
N ALA A 106 -10.38 -5.64 -3.66
CA ALA A 106 -10.51 -7.07 -3.94
C ALA A 106 -9.13 -7.78 -3.87
N GLN A 107 -8.08 -7.14 -4.39
CA GLN A 107 -6.72 -7.67 -4.33
C GLN A 107 -6.20 -7.75 -2.89
N PHE A 108 -6.39 -6.72 -2.07
CA PHE A 108 -6.00 -6.72 -0.66
C PHE A 108 -6.71 -7.81 0.14
N HIS A 109 -8.02 -7.97 -0.10
CA HIS A 109 -8.78 -9.06 0.52
C HIS A 109 -8.23 -10.43 0.13
N LYS A 110 -7.92 -10.63 -1.16
CA LYS A 110 -7.29 -11.87 -1.66
C LYS A 110 -5.92 -12.12 -1.04
N ASN A 111 -5.13 -11.08 -0.77
CA ASN A 111 -3.83 -11.15 -0.10
C ASN A 111 -3.95 -11.39 1.42
N GLY A 112 -5.17 -11.50 1.97
CA GLY A 112 -5.42 -11.74 3.39
C GLY A 112 -5.27 -10.52 4.28
N MET A 113 -5.26 -9.31 3.72
CA MET A 113 -5.29 -8.08 4.50
C MET A 113 -6.64 -7.92 5.20
N THR A 114 -6.65 -7.40 6.42
CA THR A 114 -7.87 -7.01 7.12
C THR A 114 -8.33 -5.66 6.62
N LEU A 115 -9.59 -5.55 6.17
CA LEU A 115 -10.15 -4.31 5.65
C LEU A 115 -11.28 -3.83 6.56
N GLU A 116 -11.18 -2.57 7.02
CA GLU A 116 -12.14 -1.98 7.94
C GLU A 116 -12.67 -0.63 7.42
N GLN A 117 -13.97 -0.37 7.62
CA GLN A 117 -14.61 0.92 7.36
C GLN A 117 -15.19 1.51 8.64
N CYS A 118 -14.83 2.74 8.95
CA CYS A 118 -15.35 3.48 10.10
C CYS A 118 -16.85 3.83 9.91
N ALA A 119 -17.72 3.34 10.79
CA ALA A 119 -19.16 3.67 10.77
C ALA A 119 -19.43 5.17 11.02
N ILE A 120 -18.61 5.85 11.83
CA ILE A 120 -18.73 7.30 12.05
C ILE A 120 -18.48 8.03 10.73
N ALA A 121 -17.45 7.65 9.98
CA ALA A 121 -17.16 8.24 8.68
C ALA A 121 -18.28 7.96 7.67
N ALA A 122 -18.81 6.73 7.63
CA ALA A 122 -19.94 6.39 6.76
C ALA A 122 -21.17 7.25 7.06
N ARG A 123 -21.53 7.45 8.32
CA ARG A 123 -22.62 8.39 8.69
C ARG A 123 -22.33 9.82 8.26
N GLY A 124 -21.11 10.32 8.51
CA GLY A 124 -20.70 11.68 8.12
C GLY A 124 -20.73 11.89 6.60
N GLN A 125 -20.41 10.87 5.82
CA GLN A 125 -20.47 10.87 4.35
C GLN A 125 -21.86 10.49 3.80
N LYS A 126 -22.87 10.24 4.67
CA LYS A 126 -24.23 9.80 4.30
C LYS A 126 -24.23 8.51 3.48
N VAL A 127 -23.30 7.60 3.78
CA VAL A 127 -23.17 6.27 3.16
C VAL A 127 -23.87 5.25 4.05
N ALA A 128 -24.78 4.47 3.45
CA ALA A 128 -25.44 3.37 4.15
C ALA A 128 -24.44 2.20 4.35
N TYR A 129 -24.44 1.57 5.51
CA TYR A 129 -23.51 0.48 5.83
C TYR A 129 -23.66 -0.72 4.86
N GLY A 130 -24.88 -1.02 4.44
CA GLY A 130 -25.17 -2.07 3.46
C GLY A 130 -24.63 -1.80 2.06
N ASP A 131 -24.25 -0.55 1.76
CA ASP A 131 -23.64 -0.17 0.48
C ASP A 131 -22.10 -0.29 0.50
N ILE A 132 -21.46 -0.55 1.66
CA ILE A 132 -20.03 -0.84 1.73
C ILE A 132 -19.72 -2.16 1.02
N LEU A 133 -18.53 -2.26 0.42
CA LEU A 133 -18.05 -3.48 -0.23
C LEU A 133 -18.01 -4.65 0.75
N PRO A 134 -18.41 -5.87 0.34
CA PRO A 134 -18.52 -7.03 1.24
C PRO A 134 -17.18 -7.51 1.80
N GLU A 135 -16.08 -7.18 1.15
CA GLU A 135 -14.71 -7.47 1.59
C GLU A 135 -14.30 -6.66 2.81
N ILE A 136 -15.08 -5.61 3.15
CA ILE A 136 -14.74 -4.64 4.19
C ILE A 136 -15.67 -4.80 5.40
N THR A 137 -15.11 -5.01 6.57
CA THR A 137 -15.84 -5.03 7.83
C THR A 137 -16.17 -3.61 8.30
N VAL A 138 -17.44 -3.30 8.53
CA VAL A 138 -17.82 -2.01 9.13
C VAL A 138 -17.61 -2.07 10.64
N VAL A 139 -16.70 -1.23 11.16
CA VAL A 139 -16.39 -1.09 12.58
C VAL A 139 -17.03 0.16 13.16
N GLN A 140 -17.42 0.12 14.43
CA GLN A 140 -18.14 1.20 15.10
C GLN A 140 -17.37 2.53 15.03
N ASN A 141 -16.06 2.50 15.30
CA ASN A 141 -15.20 3.67 15.34
C ASN A 141 -13.78 3.30 14.86
N GLY A 142 -13.39 3.79 13.68
CA GLY A 142 -12.07 3.55 13.10
C GLY A 142 -10.91 4.08 13.95
N TYR A 143 -11.11 5.14 14.76
CA TYR A 143 -10.08 5.59 15.70
C TYR A 143 -9.79 4.57 16.77
N ILE A 144 -10.83 3.87 17.28
CA ILE A 144 -10.64 2.77 18.23
C ILE A 144 -9.84 1.64 17.58
N SER A 145 -10.12 1.30 16.32
CA SER A 145 -9.32 0.32 15.56
C SER A 145 -7.85 0.73 15.52
N LEU A 146 -7.55 1.98 15.09
CA LEU A 146 -6.18 2.48 15.00
C LEU A 146 -5.44 2.41 16.35
N ILE A 147 -6.11 2.84 17.44
CA ILE A 147 -5.56 2.77 18.79
C ILE A 147 -5.29 1.32 19.20
N ALA A 148 -6.28 0.44 18.99
CA ALA A 148 -6.19 -0.97 19.38
C ALA A 148 -5.09 -1.72 18.61
N TYR A 149 -4.97 -1.50 17.29
CA TYR A 149 -3.93 -2.15 16.51
C TYR A 149 -2.54 -1.67 16.91
N GLN A 150 -2.33 -0.37 17.15
CA GLN A 150 -1.05 0.13 17.65
C GLN A 150 -0.67 -0.50 19.00
N ASN A 151 -1.64 -0.64 19.93
CA ASN A 151 -1.42 -1.33 21.21
C ASN A 151 -1.15 -2.84 21.04
N LYS A 152 -1.51 -3.44 19.91
CA LYS A 152 -1.17 -4.82 19.54
C LYS A 152 0.15 -4.92 18.78
N GLY A 153 0.93 -3.83 18.70
CA GLY A 153 2.23 -3.77 18.06
C GLY A 153 2.19 -3.56 16.54
N TYR A 154 1.10 -3.02 16.00
CA TYR A 154 1.06 -2.58 14.60
C TYR A 154 1.68 -1.18 14.47
N ALA A 155 2.57 -1.01 13.51
CA ALA A 155 3.05 0.31 13.12
C ALA A 155 1.94 1.07 12.39
N LEU A 156 1.72 2.34 12.74
CA LEU A 156 0.79 3.20 12.01
C LEU A 156 1.45 3.72 10.74
N LEU A 157 0.78 3.51 9.59
CA LEU A 157 1.16 4.06 8.30
C LEU A 157 0.06 5.03 7.85
N PRO A 158 0.26 6.36 7.98
CA PRO A 158 -0.70 7.35 7.53
C PRO A 158 -0.72 7.41 5.99
N MET A 159 -1.95 7.44 5.42
CA MET A 159 -2.22 7.50 3.98
C MET A 159 -3.15 8.69 3.69
N ASP A 160 -2.75 9.88 4.14
CA ASP A 160 -3.40 11.18 3.94
C ASP A 160 -2.77 12.01 2.81
#